data_cd41fe6c227b9cc40e2dd2a1e4e39672
#
_entry.id   cd41fe6c227b9cc40e2dd2a1e4e39672
#
_cell.length_a   1.000
_cell.length_b   1.000
_cell.length_c   1.000
_cell.angle_alpha   90.00
_cell.angle_beta   90.00
_cell.angle_gamma   90.00
#
_symmetry.space_group_name_H-M   'P 1'
#
loop_
_entity.id
_entity.type
_entity.pdbx_description
1 polymer ?
#
loop_
_entity_poly.entity_id
_entity_poly.type
_entity_poly.pdbx_seq_one_letter_code
_entity_poly.pdbx_strand_id
1 'polypeptide(L)'
;MCEAESEALQFQAMGYHTAVLKYSVSPVMFPTQLCELAWAVKFLRSKASKWHIVSDRIVVQGSSAGGHLAASLGVFWNQKWLLDKLRAGGGLMADVQAEDVKPNGMLLCYPVITSGEFAHKGSFEKLVGSDVQLWEKLSLENQVTEDTPPAFLWHTFTDGSVPVENSLLFVSALRRANISTEFHLYPKGQHGLALGSKLTASADGQHMQKECESWILLAETWLKQL
;
A
#
# COMPACT_ATOMS: atom_id res chain seq x y z
N MET A 1 -12.57 -6.39 -10.24
CA MET A 1 -12.28 -6.96 -9.54
C MET A 1 -11.37 -7.75 -9.16
N CYS A 2 -10.33 -8.01 -9.23
CA CYS A 2 -9.59 -9.12 -8.75
C CYS A 2 -8.13 -8.89 -8.61
N GLU A 3 -7.74 -7.62 -8.32
CA GLU A 3 -6.34 -7.31 -8.08
C GLU A 3 -5.84 -8.10 -6.86
N ALA A 4 -6.43 -7.86 -5.70
CA ALA A 4 -5.93 -8.39 -4.44
C ALA A 4 -5.95 -9.93 -4.35
N GLU A 5 -7.02 -10.58 -4.75
CA GLU A 5 -7.11 -12.04 -4.67
C GLU A 5 -6.16 -12.74 -5.65
N SER A 6 -6.03 -12.22 -6.87
CA SER A 6 -5.12 -12.78 -7.87
C SER A 6 -3.66 -12.65 -7.46
N GLU A 7 -3.28 -11.48 -6.94
CA GLU A 7 -1.93 -11.21 -6.43
C GLU A 7 -1.63 -12.07 -5.19
N ALA A 8 -2.59 -12.16 -4.25
CA ALA A 8 -2.47 -13.01 -3.08
C ALA A 8 -2.22 -14.48 -3.43
N LEU A 9 -2.93 -15.02 -4.42
CA LEU A 9 -2.73 -16.41 -4.88
C LEU A 9 -1.33 -16.62 -5.48
N GLN A 10 -0.78 -15.64 -6.20
CA GLN A 10 0.59 -15.74 -6.72
C GLN A 10 1.62 -15.80 -5.58
N PHE A 11 1.52 -14.92 -4.58
CA PHE A 11 2.41 -14.96 -3.42
C PHE A 11 2.23 -16.24 -2.59
N GLN A 12 1.01 -16.78 -2.46
CA GLN A 12 0.80 -18.08 -1.84
C GLN A 12 1.51 -19.21 -2.60
N ALA A 13 1.46 -19.19 -3.93
CA ALA A 13 2.17 -20.17 -4.76
C ALA A 13 3.70 -20.08 -4.60
N MET A 14 4.22 -18.93 -4.19
CA MET A 14 5.63 -18.70 -3.87
C MET A 14 5.99 -19.04 -2.40
N GLY A 15 5.02 -19.50 -1.60
CA GLY A 15 5.23 -19.94 -0.23
C GLY A 15 5.00 -18.88 0.86
N TYR A 16 4.37 -17.74 0.50
CA TYR A 16 4.02 -16.70 1.48
C TYR A 16 2.63 -16.92 2.08
N HIS A 17 2.46 -16.57 3.33
CA HIS A 17 1.13 -16.36 3.90
C HIS A 17 0.55 -15.05 3.36
N THR A 18 -0.71 -15.07 2.92
CA THR A 18 -1.39 -13.88 2.44
C THR A 18 -2.72 -13.67 3.13
N ALA A 19 -3.10 -12.42 3.33
CA ALA A 19 -4.39 -12.03 3.86
C ALA A 19 -4.93 -10.85 3.04
N VAL A 20 -6.14 -10.96 2.54
CA VAL A 20 -6.81 -9.89 1.79
C VAL A 20 -7.72 -9.11 2.73
N LEU A 21 -7.39 -7.83 2.93
CA LEU A 21 -8.21 -6.90 3.71
C LEU A 21 -9.28 -6.27 2.81
N LYS A 22 -10.53 -6.52 3.12
CA LYS A 22 -11.68 -5.79 2.55
C LYS A 22 -11.99 -4.59 3.46
N TYR A 23 -11.32 -3.49 3.21
CA TYR A 23 -11.48 -2.27 4.01
C TYR A 23 -12.73 -1.48 3.59
N SER A 24 -13.22 -0.64 4.49
CA SER A 24 -14.38 0.22 4.28
C SER A 24 -14.13 1.24 3.16
N VAL A 25 -15.13 1.44 2.32
CA VAL A 25 -15.11 2.43 1.22
C VAL A 25 -16.13 3.53 1.48
N SER A 26 -16.13 4.58 0.66
CA SER A 26 -17.12 5.64 0.73
C SER A 26 -18.55 5.06 0.89
N PRO A 27 -19.39 5.61 1.80
CA PRO A 27 -19.26 6.92 2.47
C PRO A 27 -18.41 6.92 3.77
N VAL A 28 -17.77 5.81 4.13
CA VAL A 28 -16.86 5.78 5.28
C VAL A 28 -15.58 6.52 4.92
N MET A 29 -15.12 7.41 5.81
CA MET A 29 -14.01 8.32 5.56
C MET A 29 -12.81 8.03 6.45
N PHE A 30 -11.67 8.65 6.09
CA PHE A 30 -10.46 8.66 6.89
C PHE A 30 -10.74 9.11 8.35
N PRO A 31 -10.14 8.48 9.35
CA PRO A 31 -9.05 7.51 9.26
C PRO A 31 -9.49 6.04 9.38
N THR A 32 -10.76 5.72 9.13
CA THR A 32 -11.29 4.36 9.38
C THR A 32 -10.51 3.29 8.62
N GLN A 33 -10.26 3.47 7.34
CA GLN A 33 -9.53 2.51 6.51
C GLN A 33 -8.12 2.26 7.05
N LEU A 34 -7.45 3.31 7.50
CA LEU A 34 -6.11 3.21 8.10
C LEU A 34 -6.15 2.44 9.43
N CYS A 35 -7.18 2.67 10.25
CA CYS A 35 -7.38 1.92 11.49
C CYS A 35 -7.66 0.43 11.22
N GLU A 36 -8.43 0.12 10.18
CA GLU A 36 -8.71 -1.26 9.76
C GLU A 36 -7.43 -1.99 9.31
N LEU A 37 -6.56 -1.33 8.52
CA LEU A 37 -5.29 -1.90 8.11
C LEU A 37 -4.35 -2.10 9.30
N ALA A 38 -4.25 -1.12 10.19
CA ALA A 38 -3.46 -1.23 11.42
C ALA A 38 -3.95 -2.38 12.31
N TRP A 39 -5.28 -2.52 12.43
CA TRP A 39 -5.89 -3.66 13.14
C TRP A 39 -5.52 -4.99 12.51
N ALA A 40 -5.59 -5.09 11.19
CA ALA A 40 -5.24 -6.31 10.47
C ALA A 40 -3.77 -6.71 10.70
N VAL A 41 -2.83 -5.75 10.66
CA VAL A 41 -1.41 -6.01 10.95
C VAL A 41 -1.21 -6.51 12.39
N LYS A 42 -1.78 -5.84 13.41
CA LYS A 42 -1.71 -6.30 14.80
C LYS A 42 -2.36 -7.68 14.96
N PHE A 43 -3.51 -7.91 14.33
CA PHE A 43 -4.20 -9.20 14.38
C PHE A 43 -3.31 -10.32 13.83
N LEU A 44 -2.73 -10.16 12.63
CA LEU A 44 -1.83 -11.15 12.05
C LEU A 44 -0.61 -11.39 12.94
N ARG A 45 0.01 -10.32 13.45
CA ARG A 45 1.15 -10.41 14.37
C ARG A 45 0.79 -11.15 15.66
N SER A 46 -0.42 -10.94 16.20
CA SER A 46 -0.92 -11.68 17.36
C SER A 46 -1.15 -13.19 17.13
N LYS A 47 -1.29 -13.58 15.85
CA LYS A 47 -1.46 -14.99 15.44
C LYS A 47 -0.16 -15.64 14.97
N ALA A 48 0.95 -14.94 15.01
CA ALA A 48 2.23 -15.37 14.44
C ALA A 48 2.64 -16.79 14.86
N SER A 49 2.64 -17.08 16.16
CA SER A 49 2.98 -18.42 16.66
C SER A 49 1.99 -19.49 16.17
N LYS A 50 0.69 -19.20 16.19
CA LYS A 50 -0.35 -20.18 15.82
C LYS A 50 -0.37 -20.48 14.33
N TRP A 51 -0.08 -19.49 13.50
CA TRP A 51 -0.16 -19.58 12.05
C TRP A 51 1.20 -19.67 11.36
N HIS A 52 2.27 -19.80 12.14
CA HIS A 52 3.65 -19.88 11.66
C HIS A 52 4.06 -18.66 10.81
N ILE A 53 3.55 -17.48 11.19
CA ILE A 53 3.91 -16.20 10.56
C ILE A 53 5.22 -15.71 11.19
N VAL A 54 6.14 -15.22 10.37
CA VAL A 54 7.33 -14.50 10.82
C VAL A 54 6.91 -13.07 11.21
N SER A 55 6.81 -12.81 12.52
CA SER A 55 6.15 -11.60 13.06
C SER A 55 6.83 -10.27 12.68
N ASP A 56 8.11 -10.32 12.35
CA ASP A 56 8.93 -9.20 11.91
C ASP A 56 9.11 -9.12 10.38
N ARG A 57 8.26 -9.86 9.62
CA ARG A 57 8.21 -9.85 8.16
C ARG A 57 6.80 -9.70 7.61
N ILE A 58 6.01 -8.81 8.21
CA ILE A 58 4.66 -8.48 7.73
C ILE A 58 4.75 -7.30 6.76
N VAL A 59 4.49 -7.56 5.50
CA VAL A 59 4.49 -6.55 4.43
C VAL A 59 3.06 -6.17 4.08
N VAL A 60 2.80 -4.88 3.93
CA VAL A 60 1.53 -4.37 3.43
C VAL A 60 1.64 -4.12 1.93
N GLN A 61 0.66 -4.63 1.18
CA GLN A 61 0.58 -4.43 -0.26
C GLN A 61 -0.69 -3.67 -0.62
N GLY A 62 -0.60 -2.83 -1.64
CA GLY A 62 -1.76 -2.17 -2.18
C GLY A 62 -1.55 -1.60 -3.58
N SER A 63 -2.63 -1.60 -4.35
CA SER A 63 -2.69 -1.08 -5.71
C SER A 63 -3.55 0.18 -5.74
N SER A 64 -3.15 1.21 -6.50
CA SER A 64 -3.95 2.43 -6.69
C SER A 64 -4.32 3.12 -5.35
N ALA A 65 -5.61 3.25 -5.04
CA ALA A 65 -6.09 3.76 -3.75
C ALA A 65 -5.69 2.83 -2.58
N GLY A 66 -5.62 1.51 -2.79
CA GLY A 66 -5.06 0.56 -1.82
C GLY A 66 -3.57 0.79 -1.58
N GLY A 67 -2.84 1.24 -2.60
CA GLY A 67 -1.45 1.68 -2.49
C GLY A 67 -1.31 2.91 -1.57
N HIS A 68 -2.24 3.86 -1.67
CA HIS A 68 -2.32 4.99 -0.73
C HIS A 68 -2.55 4.52 0.70
N LEU A 69 -3.45 3.56 0.91
CA LEU A 69 -3.72 3.01 2.23
C LEU A 69 -2.49 2.29 2.82
N ALA A 70 -1.82 1.46 2.03
CA ALA A 70 -0.59 0.78 2.44
C ALA A 70 0.53 1.76 2.78
N ALA A 71 0.77 2.76 1.92
CA ALA A 71 1.74 3.82 2.16
C ALA A 71 1.37 4.69 3.38
N SER A 72 0.06 4.97 3.59
CA SER A 72 -0.40 5.70 4.79
C SER A 72 0.00 4.98 6.08
N LEU A 73 -0.18 3.65 6.15
CA LEU A 73 0.29 2.93 7.34
C LEU A 73 1.80 3.00 7.47
N GLY A 74 2.54 2.90 6.36
CA GLY A 74 4.01 2.99 6.36
C GLY A 74 4.55 4.32 6.90
N VAL A 75 3.86 5.44 6.65
CA VAL A 75 4.32 6.76 7.13
C VAL A 75 3.69 7.20 8.46
N PHE A 76 2.58 6.59 8.88
CA PHE A 76 1.85 7.02 10.09
C PHE A 76 1.88 6.02 11.24
N TRP A 77 2.48 4.84 11.09
CA TRP A 77 2.41 3.74 12.06
C TRP A 77 2.81 4.13 13.50
N ASN A 78 3.77 5.05 13.69
CA ASN A 78 4.25 5.52 14.99
C ASN A 78 3.64 6.84 15.43
N GLN A 79 2.71 7.41 14.68
CA GLN A 79 2.13 8.71 14.99
C GLN A 79 1.16 8.62 16.17
N LYS A 80 1.38 9.49 17.16
CA LYS A 80 0.58 9.52 18.38
C LYS A 80 -0.93 9.60 18.12
N TRP A 81 -1.34 10.43 17.16
CA TRP A 81 -2.78 10.58 16.82
C TRP A 81 -3.41 9.28 16.33
N LEU A 82 -2.67 8.46 15.56
CA LEU A 82 -3.15 7.15 15.09
C LEU A 82 -3.25 6.18 16.26
N LEU A 83 -2.21 6.08 17.07
CA LEU A 83 -2.21 5.18 18.24
C LEU A 83 -3.32 5.51 19.23
N ASP A 84 -3.56 6.79 19.50
CA ASP A 84 -4.65 7.23 20.37
C ASP A 84 -6.02 6.86 19.77
N LYS A 85 -6.18 7.03 18.44
CA LYS A 85 -7.42 6.64 17.75
C LYS A 85 -7.66 5.13 17.80
N LEU A 86 -6.60 4.33 17.61
CA LEU A 86 -6.66 2.88 17.70
C LEU A 86 -7.04 2.41 19.11
N ARG A 87 -6.40 2.96 20.16
CA ARG A 87 -6.70 2.64 21.56
C ARG A 87 -8.15 2.95 21.94
N ALA A 88 -8.68 4.07 21.43
CA ALA A 88 -10.07 4.46 21.66
C ALA A 88 -11.07 3.44 21.08
N GLY A 89 -10.69 2.63 20.10
CA GLY A 89 -11.48 1.52 19.57
C GLY A 89 -11.62 0.32 20.52
N GLY A 90 -10.77 0.23 21.53
CA GLY A 90 -10.80 -0.86 22.51
C GLY A 90 -10.44 -2.25 21.94
N GLY A 91 -10.85 -3.30 22.65
CA GLY A 91 -10.62 -4.68 22.22
C GLY A 91 -9.13 -5.00 22.01
N LEU A 92 -8.78 -5.59 20.86
CA LEU A 92 -7.39 -5.93 20.50
C LEU A 92 -6.47 -4.70 20.48
N MET A 93 -7.02 -3.49 20.31
CA MET A 93 -6.25 -2.26 20.17
C MET A 93 -6.13 -1.47 21.49
N ALA A 94 -6.75 -1.89 22.59
CA ALA A 94 -6.78 -1.14 23.85
C ALA A 94 -5.38 -0.80 24.40
N ASP A 95 -4.42 -1.69 24.19
CA ASP A 95 -3.02 -1.58 24.65
C ASP A 95 -2.00 -1.43 23.52
N VAL A 96 -2.46 -1.09 22.30
CA VAL A 96 -1.60 -1.09 21.10
C VAL A 96 -0.37 -0.19 21.26
N GLN A 97 0.78 -0.76 20.91
CA GLN A 97 2.05 -0.05 20.77
C GLN A 97 2.36 0.19 19.28
N ALA A 98 3.24 1.11 18.98
CA ALA A 98 3.60 1.44 17.60
C ALA A 98 4.11 0.21 16.83
N GLU A 99 5.00 -0.57 17.42
CA GLU A 99 5.58 -1.77 16.79
C GLU A 99 4.54 -2.86 16.48
N ASP A 100 3.40 -2.86 17.16
CA ASP A 100 2.31 -3.82 16.89
C ASP A 100 1.69 -3.63 15.50
N VAL A 101 1.65 -2.38 15.01
CA VAL A 101 1.02 -1.99 13.75
C VAL A 101 2.03 -1.60 12.66
N LYS A 102 3.31 -1.60 12.97
CA LYS A 102 4.39 -1.29 12.03
C LYS A 102 4.46 -2.32 10.91
N PRO A 103 4.31 -1.95 9.65
CA PRO A 103 4.66 -2.86 8.56
C PRO A 103 6.18 -2.98 8.43
N ASN A 104 6.66 -4.16 8.06
CA ASN A 104 8.10 -4.40 7.87
C ASN A 104 8.56 -4.06 6.45
N GLY A 105 7.60 -3.81 5.55
CA GLY A 105 7.82 -3.32 4.19
C GLY A 105 6.52 -2.89 3.54
N MET A 106 6.63 -2.13 2.47
CA MET A 106 5.51 -1.68 1.64
C MET A 106 5.71 -2.14 0.20
N LEU A 107 4.71 -2.81 -0.39
CA LEU A 107 4.68 -3.16 -1.80
C LEU A 107 3.56 -2.36 -2.47
N LEU A 108 3.93 -1.41 -3.31
CA LEU A 108 3.04 -0.38 -3.82
C LEU A 108 2.92 -0.47 -5.36
N CYS A 109 1.74 -0.81 -5.84
CA CYS A 109 1.46 -0.97 -7.26
C CYS A 109 0.74 0.30 -7.76
N TYR A 110 1.37 1.06 -8.65
CA TYR A 110 0.83 2.32 -9.21
C TYR A 110 0.02 3.13 -8.18
N PRO A 111 0.63 3.46 -7.01
CA PRO A 111 -0.09 4.01 -5.88
C PRO A 111 -0.56 5.44 -6.11
N VAL A 112 -1.72 5.80 -5.56
CA VAL A 112 -2.05 7.21 -5.28
C VAL A 112 -1.19 7.65 -4.11
N ILE A 113 -0.55 8.82 -4.20
CA ILE A 113 0.37 9.34 -3.16
C ILE A 113 0.12 10.82 -2.88
N THR A 114 0.21 11.69 -3.90
CA THR A 114 0.18 13.14 -3.73
C THR A 114 -1.22 13.71 -3.84
N SER A 115 -1.50 14.73 -3.03
CA SER A 115 -2.67 15.59 -3.16
C SER A 115 -2.40 16.87 -3.95
N GLY A 116 -1.16 17.06 -4.44
CA GLY A 116 -0.72 18.24 -5.17
C GLY A 116 -1.14 18.25 -6.64
N GLU A 117 -0.28 18.79 -7.50
CA GLU A 117 -0.53 18.96 -8.93
C GLU A 117 -0.95 17.67 -9.65
N PHE A 118 -0.33 16.55 -9.27
CA PHE A 118 -0.56 15.22 -9.87
C PHE A 118 -1.56 14.36 -9.10
N ALA A 119 -2.42 15.00 -8.29
CA ALA A 119 -3.41 14.28 -7.47
C ALA A 119 -4.43 13.51 -8.31
N HIS A 120 -4.71 12.27 -7.92
CA HIS A 120 -5.93 11.60 -8.33
C HIS A 120 -7.09 12.10 -7.47
N LYS A 121 -7.67 13.25 -7.85
CA LYS A 121 -8.66 14.01 -7.06
C LYS A 121 -9.82 13.16 -6.55
N GLY A 122 -10.38 12.30 -7.42
CA GLY A 122 -11.50 11.43 -7.04
C GLY A 122 -11.22 10.48 -5.88
N SER A 123 -9.96 10.06 -5.68
CA SER A 123 -9.57 9.28 -4.48
C SER A 123 -9.62 10.13 -3.23
N PHE A 124 -9.06 11.33 -3.25
CA PHE A 124 -9.05 12.24 -2.10
C PHE A 124 -10.46 12.71 -1.73
N GLU A 125 -11.29 13.06 -2.71
CA GLU A 125 -12.69 13.43 -2.50
C GLU A 125 -13.48 12.32 -1.79
N LYS A 126 -13.28 11.07 -2.19
CA LYS A 126 -13.92 9.91 -1.54
C LYS A 126 -13.34 9.61 -0.16
N LEU A 127 -12.05 9.91 0.07
CA LEU A 127 -11.36 9.59 1.32
C LEU A 127 -11.64 10.62 2.42
N VAL A 128 -11.63 11.92 2.08
CA VAL A 128 -11.70 13.03 3.05
C VAL A 128 -12.63 14.17 2.64
N GLY A 129 -13.36 14.05 1.52
CA GLY A 129 -14.24 15.11 1.03
C GLY A 129 -13.45 16.35 0.61
N SER A 130 -13.94 17.54 1.01
CA SER A 130 -13.34 18.84 0.69
C SER A 130 -12.40 19.39 1.76
N ASP A 131 -11.99 18.59 2.74
CA ASP A 131 -11.10 19.02 3.83
C ASP A 131 -9.66 19.20 3.34
N VAL A 132 -9.28 20.45 3.04
CA VAL A 132 -7.97 20.81 2.50
C VAL A 132 -6.83 20.44 3.45
N GLN A 133 -7.02 20.56 4.77
CA GLN A 133 -5.99 20.21 5.74
C GLN A 133 -5.72 18.69 5.74
N LEU A 134 -6.76 17.89 5.58
CA LEU A 134 -6.61 16.45 5.43
C LEU A 134 -5.99 16.09 4.07
N TRP A 135 -6.29 16.82 3.00
CA TRP A 135 -5.60 16.61 1.72
C TRP A 135 -4.10 16.80 1.86
N GLU A 136 -3.64 17.92 2.44
CA GLU A 136 -2.23 18.19 2.68
C GLU A 136 -1.57 17.12 3.56
N LYS A 137 -2.24 16.73 4.65
CA LYS A 137 -1.76 15.68 5.54
C LYS A 137 -1.61 14.33 4.85
N LEU A 138 -2.48 14.03 3.88
CA LEU A 138 -2.50 12.77 3.16
C LEU A 138 -1.71 12.82 1.83
N SER A 139 -0.95 13.87 1.58
CA SER A 139 0.10 13.93 0.57
C SER A 139 1.33 13.22 1.15
N LEU A 140 1.41 11.89 0.89
CA LEU A 140 2.26 10.99 1.67
C LEU A 140 3.76 11.18 1.42
N GLU A 141 4.13 11.74 0.28
CA GLU A 141 5.52 12.14 -0.01
C GLU A 141 6.06 13.17 0.99
N ASN A 142 5.18 13.93 1.65
CA ASN A 142 5.53 14.90 2.67
C ASN A 142 5.57 14.31 4.09
N GLN A 143 5.17 13.04 4.25
CA GLN A 143 5.06 12.36 5.54
C GLN A 143 6.19 11.35 5.78
N VAL A 144 7.04 11.14 4.78
CA VAL A 144 8.16 10.18 4.87
C VAL A 144 9.17 10.66 5.91
N THR A 145 9.57 9.77 6.81
CA THR A 145 10.59 9.98 7.84
C THR A 145 11.62 8.84 7.81
N GLU A 146 12.65 8.92 8.64
CA GLU A 146 13.64 7.86 8.83
C GLU A 146 13.04 6.55 9.38
N ASP A 147 11.85 6.61 9.99
CA ASP A 147 11.12 5.46 10.52
C ASP A 147 10.25 4.75 9.47
N THR A 148 10.12 5.33 8.26
CA THR A 148 9.33 4.73 7.18
C THR A 148 9.93 3.40 6.74
N PRO A 149 9.14 2.31 6.63
CA PRO A 149 9.66 1.00 6.23
C PRO A 149 10.22 0.98 4.80
N PRO A 150 11.07 0.00 4.47
CA PRO A 150 11.51 -0.26 3.10
C PRO A 150 10.34 -0.40 2.13
N ALA A 151 10.54 0.01 0.88
CA ALA A 151 9.47 0.02 -0.10
C ALA A 151 9.90 -0.60 -1.44
N PHE A 152 9.00 -1.42 -2.00
CA PHE A 152 9.01 -1.82 -3.41
C PHE A 152 7.88 -1.09 -4.12
N LEU A 153 8.18 -0.44 -5.24
CA LEU A 153 7.17 0.23 -6.07
C LEU A 153 7.27 -0.21 -7.52
N TRP A 154 6.14 -0.19 -8.22
CA TRP A 154 6.15 -0.20 -9.67
C TRP A 154 5.01 0.66 -10.24
N HIS A 155 5.24 1.20 -11.43
CA HIS A 155 4.30 2.06 -12.13
C HIS A 155 4.54 1.98 -13.64
N THR A 156 3.57 2.40 -14.44
CA THR A 156 3.74 2.59 -15.87
C THR A 156 3.81 4.07 -16.23
N PHE A 157 4.72 4.41 -17.14
CA PHE A 157 4.92 5.81 -17.56
C PHE A 157 3.69 6.42 -18.23
N THR A 158 2.85 5.59 -18.87
CA THR A 158 1.66 6.03 -19.61
C THR A 158 0.36 5.85 -18.84
N ASP A 159 0.41 5.69 -17.52
CA ASP A 159 -0.78 5.64 -16.68
C ASP A 159 -1.59 6.95 -16.79
N GLY A 160 -2.79 6.85 -17.36
CA GLY A 160 -3.65 8.00 -17.62
C GLY A 160 -4.60 8.33 -16.46
N SER A 161 -4.63 7.52 -15.42
CA SER A 161 -5.52 7.71 -14.26
C SER A 161 -4.79 8.24 -13.04
N VAL A 162 -3.70 7.58 -12.67
CA VAL A 162 -2.81 8.02 -11.60
C VAL A 162 -1.47 8.40 -12.22
N PRO A 163 -1.15 9.69 -12.35
CA PRO A 163 0.11 10.13 -12.96
C PRO A 163 1.30 9.50 -12.26
N VAL A 164 2.29 9.05 -13.05
CA VAL A 164 3.50 8.37 -12.54
C VAL A 164 4.28 9.21 -11.54
N GLU A 165 4.09 10.52 -11.56
CA GLU A 165 4.64 11.48 -10.61
C GLU A 165 4.29 11.12 -9.16
N ASN A 166 3.15 10.46 -8.90
CA ASN A 166 2.82 9.94 -7.57
C ASN A 166 3.95 9.03 -7.05
N SER A 167 4.36 8.05 -7.84
CA SER A 167 5.48 7.17 -7.47
C SER A 167 6.82 7.89 -7.45
N LEU A 168 7.11 8.76 -8.41
CA LEU A 168 8.38 9.50 -8.49
C LEU A 168 8.57 10.42 -7.27
N LEU A 169 7.53 11.13 -6.83
CA LEU A 169 7.56 11.99 -5.65
C LEU A 169 7.80 11.16 -4.38
N PHE A 170 7.14 10.00 -4.24
CA PHE A 170 7.32 9.15 -3.07
C PHE A 170 8.72 8.53 -3.03
N VAL A 171 9.21 7.98 -4.15
CA VAL A 171 10.58 7.45 -4.27
C VAL A 171 11.62 8.53 -3.95
N SER A 172 11.41 9.76 -4.44
CA SER A 172 12.27 10.90 -4.12
C SER A 172 12.27 11.21 -2.61
N ALA A 173 11.11 11.15 -1.95
CA ALA A 173 11.01 11.35 -0.51
C ALA A 173 11.69 10.23 0.29
N LEU A 174 11.45 8.97 -0.07
CA LEU A 174 12.12 7.80 0.51
C LEU A 174 13.64 7.89 0.37
N ARG A 175 14.13 8.30 -0.81
CA ARG A 175 15.57 8.49 -1.04
C ARG A 175 16.17 9.58 -0.16
N ARG A 176 15.45 10.70 0.05
CA ARG A 176 15.92 11.78 0.96
C ARG A 176 16.00 11.32 2.42
N ALA A 177 15.07 10.46 2.84
CA ALA A 177 15.06 9.86 4.18
C ALA A 177 15.99 8.64 4.32
N ASN A 178 16.74 8.30 3.27
CA ASN A 178 17.66 7.15 3.23
C ASN A 178 16.96 5.79 3.46
N ILE A 179 15.70 5.68 3.03
CA ILE A 179 14.93 4.42 3.10
C ILE A 179 15.27 3.52 1.92
N SER A 180 15.54 2.24 2.19
CA SER A 180 15.77 1.23 1.16
C SER A 180 14.57 1.12 0.24
N THR A 181 14.78 1.35 -1.06
CA THR A 181 13.69 1.45 -2.03
C THR A 181 14.07 0.79 -3.35
N GLU A 182 13.20 -0.08 -3.84
CA GLU A 182 13.27 -0.63 -5.20
C GLU A 182 12.11 -0.07 -6.03
N PHE A 183 12.39 0.48 -7.22
CA PHE A 183 11.38 1.07 -8.08
C PHE A 183 11.52 0.60 -9.53
N HIS A 184 10.43 0.08 -10.10
CA HIS A 184 10.32 -0.36 -11.48
C HIS A 184 9.36 0.53 -12.27
N LEU A 185 9.88 1.24 -13.24
CA LEU A 185 9.11 2.07 -14.15
C LEU A 185 9.02 1.39 -15.52
N TYR A 186 7.83 0.95 -15.88
CA TYR A 186 7.54 0.37 -17.18
C TYR A 186 7.15 1.44 -18.20
N PRO A 187 7.61 1.36 -19.46
CA PRO A 187 7.39 2.44 -20.42
C PRO A 187 5.93 2.58 -20.87
N LYS A 188 5.14 1.49 -20.79
CA LYS A 188 3.74 1.48 -21.25
C LYS A 188 2.86 0.65 -20.33
N GLY A 189 1.59 1.04 -20.26
CA GLY A 189 0.53 0.35 -19.56
C GLY A 189 -0.53 1.33 -19.09
N GLN A 190 -1.77 0.87 -19.07
CA GLN A 190 -2.87 1.62 -18.47
C GLN A 190 -2.91 1.39 -16.95
N HIS A 191 -3.73 2.15 -16.25
CA HIS A 191 -3.95 1.97 -14.82
C HIS A 191 -4.65 0.64 -14.49
N GLY A 192 -4.35 0.06 -13.32
CA GLY A 192 -5.06 -1.12 -12.82
C GLY A 192 -4.67 -2.43 -13.49
N LEU A 193 -3.42 -2.57 -13.91
CA LEU A 193 -2.93 -3.78 -14.56
C LEU A 193 -2.92 -5.03 -13.67
N ALA A 194 -2.85 -4.86 -12.36
CA ALA A 194 -2.68 -5.98 -11.43
C ALA A 194 -1.48 -6.86 -11.83
N LEU A 195 -1.69 -8.11 -12.24
CA LEU A 195 -0.62 -8.98 -12.73
C LEU A 195 -0.16 -8.66 -14.16
N GLY A 196 -0.87 -7.80 -14.90
CA GLY A 196 -0.59 -7.52 -16.32
C GLY A 196 -0.80 -8.70 -17.26
N SER A 197 -1.34 -9.79 -16.76
CA SER A 197 -1.47 -11.09 -17.43
C SER A 197 -2.93 -11.47 -17.70
N LYS A 198 -3.14 -12.62 -18.40
CA LYS A 198 -4.47 -13.18 -18.64
C LYS A 198 -5.28 -13.42 -17.36
N LEU A 199 -4.63 -13.63 -16.21
CA LEU A 199 -5.30 -13.90 -14.94
C LEU A 199 -6.08 -12.68 -14.43
N THR A 200 -5.63 -11.47 -14.78
CA THR A 200 -6.26 -10.22 -14.36
C THR A 200 -6.80 -9.40 -15.52
N ALA A 201 -6.72 -9.91 -16.74
CA ALA A 201 -7.28 -9.27 -17.91
C ALA A 201 -8.80 -9.13 -17.81
N SER A 202 -9.33 -8.03 -18.34
CA SER A 202 -10.76 -7.87 -18.57
C SER A 202 -11.24 -8.77 -19.70
N ALA A 203 -12.56 -8.98 -19.80
CA ALA A 203 -13.16 -9.88 -20.79
C ALA A 203 -12.84 -9.48 -22.25
N ASP A 204 -12.56 -8.21 -22.51
CA ASP A 204 -12.16 -7.66 -23.81
C ASP A 204 -10.64 -7.73 -24.05
N GLY A 205 -9.88 -8.37 -23.16
CA GLY A 205 -8.42 -8.50 -23.24
C GLY A 205 -7.63 -7.26 -22.83
N GLN A 206 -8.28 -6.22 -22.32
CA GLN A 206 -7.57 -5.09 -21.72
C GLN A 206 -6.88 -5.51 -20.42
N HIS A 207 -5.95 -4.67 -19.92
CA HIS A 207 -5.12 -4.95 -18.73
C HIS A 207 -4.11 -6.09 -18.92
N MET A 208 -3.79 -6.44 -20.18
CA MET A 208 -2.64 -7.29 -20.48
C MET A 208 -1.46 -6.42 -20.92
N GLN A 209 -0.36 -6.50 -20.19
CA GLN A 209 0.89 -5.81 -20.49
C GLN A 209 2.05 -6.72 -20.11
N LYS A 210 2.52 -7.48 -21.09
CA LYS A 210 3.50 -8.57 -20.90
C LYS A 210 4.78 -8.09 -20.20
N GLU A 211 5.22 -6.90 -20.54
CA GLU A 211 6.42 -6.31 -19.94
C GLU A 211 6.26 -6.08 -18.43
N CYS A 212 5.03 -5.81 -17.97
CA CYS A 212 4.73 -5.60 -16.56
C CYS A 212 4.62 -6.91 -15.78
N GLU A 213 4.38 -8.06 -16.42
CA GLU A 213 4.23 -9.35 -15.71
C GLU A 213 5.42 -9.70 -14.81
N SER A 214 6.59 -9.14 -15.12
CA SER A 214 7.82 -9.37 -14.35
C SER A 214 7.79 -8.80 -12.93
N TRP A 215 6.92 -7.81 -12.64
CA TRP A 215 6.94 -7.10 -11.38
C TRP A 215 6.79 -8.02 -10.16
N ILE A 216 5.96 -9.07 -10.27
CA ILE A 216 5.69 -9.94 -9.13
C ILE A 216 6.90 -10.82 -8.74
N LEU A 217 7.71 -11.24 -9.72
CA LEU A 217 8.96 -11.96 -9.48
C LEU A 217 10.04 -11.05 -8.92
N LEU A 218 10.06 -9.78 -9.35
CA LEU A 218 10.95 -8.76 -8.81
C LEU A 218 10.57 -8.46 -7.36
N ALA A 219 9.28 -8.31 -7.08
CA ALA A 219 8.76 -8.14 -5.72
C ALA A 219 9.10 -9.35 -4.82
N GLU A 220 8.99 -10.57 -5.32
CA GLU A 220 9.41 -11.78 -4.58
C GLU A 220 10.89 -11.75 -4.25
N THR A 221 11.72 -11.32 -5.20
CA THR A 221 13.17 -11.17 -4.97
C THR A 221 13.46 -10.11 -3.92
N TRP A 222 12.74 -8.98 -3.94
CA TRP A 222 12.85 -7.94 -2.94
C TRP A 222 12.40 -8.41 -1.55
N LEU A 223 11.29 -9.15 -1.46
CA LEU A 223 10.78 -9.72 -0.19
C LEU A 223 11.79 -10.63 0.51
N LYS A 224 12.65 -11.32 -0.25
CA LYS A 224 13.71 -12.17 0.31
C LYS A 224 14.86 -11.40 0.94
N GLN A 225 14.96 -10.10 0.66
CA GLN A 225 16.02 -9.22 1.19
C GLN A 225 15.59 -8.50 2.48
N LEU A 226 14.29 -8.52 2.83
CA LEU A 226 13.76 -8.03 4.08
C LEU A 226 14.06 -9.01 5.22
#